data_7cc5bf4379502b50b22fd6a6f1c035e8
#
_entry.id   7cc5bf4379502b50b22fd6a6f1c035e8
#
_cell.length_a   1.000
_cell.length_b   1.000
_cell.length_c   1.000
_cell.angle_alpha   90.00
_cell.angle_beta   90.00
_cell.angle_gamma   90.00
#
_symmetry.space_group_name_H-M   'P 1'
#
loop_
_entity.id
_entity.type
_entity.pdbx_description
1 polymer ?
#
loop_
_entity_poly.entity_id
_entity_poly.type
_entity_poly.pdbx_seq_one_letter_code
_entity_poly.pdbx_strand_id
1 'polypeptide(L)'
;MKFNNVSVSFKDKKSQIVHAVKNVSFEVEDGEILGIVGTSGAGKSTLLRTVNQLQLPTGGQTIVDGNDIGSLSGAELAKARHSIGMIFQQFNLVSTKTVAQNVAFAMEIAGRSKEEIKQRVPELLKLVGLSERANVYPNTLSGGQKQRVGIARAVANNPKILLCDEATSALDPETTNDVLQLLKEINHKFGITIVLITHELDVVKKICQRVVVMNRGEVVEIGDVFDVFTNPQHEFTKTLLSHTFDLDLPDRLTHDYSKPLVRIVYNGDKAEDAIVSNVVKQYAVDVNILHGKIEYINDRPFGILIVQLIGEQDEIEKSLNYLSKNTYRTEVINERN
;
A
#
# COMPACT_ATOMS: atom_id res chain seq x y z
N MET A 1 -10.62 1.45 -13.95
CA MET A 1 -11.03 2.71 -13.31
C MET A 1 -10.03 3.82 -13.69
N LYS A 2 -10.47 5.10 -13.84
CA LYS A 2 -9.56 6.16 -14.33
C LYS A 2 -9.83 7.50 -13.66
N PHE A 3 -8.77 8.20 -13.29
CA PHE A 3 -8.79 9.61 -12.88
C PHE A 3 -8.26 10.47 -14.04
N ASN A 4 -9.04 11.47 -14.47
CA ASN A 4 -8.69 12.38 -15.56
C ASN A 4 -8.67 13.81 -15.04
N ASN A 5 -7.48 14.37 -14.80
CA ASN A 5 -7.24 15.73 -14.33
C ASN A 5 -8.09 16.11 -13.11
N VAL A 6 -8.29 15.13 -12.18
CA VAL A 6 -9.14 15.32 -11.01
C VAL A 6 -8.55 16.37 -10.09
N SER A 7 -9.37 17.36 -9.76
CA SER A 7 -9.04 18.42 -8.79
C SER A 7 -10.14 18.54 -7.76
N VAL A 8 -9.76 18.74 -6.50
CA VAL A 8 -10.71 18.99 -5.40
C VAL A 8 -10.20 20.16 -4.57
N SER A 9 -11.05 21.14 -4.40
CA SER A 9 -10.77 22.35 -3.62
C SER A 9 -11.87 22.61 -2.61
N PHE A 10 -11.49 23.06 -1.44
CA PHE A 10 -12.39 23.45 -0.34
C PHE A 10 -12.18 24.90 0.03
N LYS A 11 -13.19 25.55 0.58
CA LYS A 11 -13.04 26.80 1.32
C LYS A 11 -12.79 26.47 2.79
N ASP A 12 -11.71 26.99 3.35
CA ASP A 12 -11.44 26.88 4.78
C ASP A 12 -12.35 27.81 5.59
N LYS A 13 -12.21 27.76 6.94
CA LYS A 13 -12.98 28.63 7.84
C LYS A 13 -12.71 30.13 7.64
N LYS A 14 -11.61 30.49 6.96
CA LYS A 14 -11.22 31.87 6.61
C LYS A 14 -11.57 32.22 5.16
N SER A 15 -12.38 31.40 4.47
CA SER A 15 -12.74 31.52 3.06
C SER A 15 -11.55 31.44 2.09
N GLN A 16 -10.40 30.90 2.53
CA GLN A 16 -9.27 30.64 1.66
C GLN A 16 -9.48 29.32 0.92
N ILE A 17 -9.09 29.28 -0.36
CA ILE A 17 -9.18 28.06 -1.16
C ILE A 17 -8.01 27.14 -0.82
N VAL A 18 -8.33 25.93 -0.36
CA VAL A 18 -7.38 24.85 -0.12
C VAL A 18 -7.54 23.81 -1.23
N HIS A 19 -6.49 23.63 -2.02
CA HIS A 19 -6.45 22.63 -3.08
C HIS A 19 -5.99 21.29 -2.49
N ALA A 20 -6.95 20.41 -2.18
CA ALA A 20 -6.65 19.11 -1.59
C ALA A 20 -6.20 18.06 -2.62
N VAL A 21 -6.65 18.18 -3.87
CA VAL A 21 -6.22 17.37 -5.02
C VAL A 21 -6.04 18.30 -6.20
N LYS A 22 -4.95 18.13 -6.99
CA LYS A 22 -4.56 19.03 -8.07
C LYS A 22 -4.21 18.22 -9.33
N ASN A 23 -5.06 18.29 -10.33
CA ASN A 23 -4.85 17.73 -11.68
C ASN A 23 -4.35 16.27 -11.68
N VAL A 24 -4.89 15.43 -10.81
CA VAL A 24 -4.46 14.04 -10.68
C VAL A 24 -5.00 13.22 -11.86
N SER A 25 -4.09 12.52 -12.55
CA SER A 25 -4.41 11.64 -13.67
C SER A 25 -3.64 10.32 -13.57
N PHE A 26 -4.35 9.21 -13.49
CA PHE A 26 -3.81 7.84 -13.62
C PHE A 26 -4.94 6.83 -13.84
N GLU A 27 -4.57 5.63 -14.22
CA GLU A 27 -5.50 4.52 -14.40
C GLU A 27 -5.21 3.41 -13.39
N VAL A 28 -6.28 2.73 -12.99
CA VAL A 28 -6.24 1.52 -12.15
C VAL A 28 -6.72 0.38 -13.02
N GLU A 29 -5.92 -0.66 -13.13
CA GLU A 29 -6.23 -1.84 -13.94
C GLU A 29 -7.29 -2.72 -13.27
N ASP A 30 -8.03 -3.49 -14.08
CA ASP A 30 -9.04 -4.37 -13.51
C ASP A 30 -8.38 -5.55 -12.79
N GLY A 31 -8.81 -5.81 -11.57
CA GLY A 31 -8.28 -6.89 -10.73
C GLY A 31 -6.96 -6.57 -10.02
N GLU A 32 -6.35 -5.39 -10.23
CA GLU A 32 -5.15 -5.01 -9.46
C GLU A 32 -5.46 -4.57 -8.03
N ILE A 33 -4.47 -4.66 -7.14
CA ILE A 33 -4.44 -4.00 -5.85
C ILE A 33 -3.48 -2.82 -5.96
N LEU A 34 -4.02 -1.60 -6.04
CA LEU A 34 -3.25 -0.36 -6.11
C LEU A 34 -3.15 0.28 -4.73
N GLY A 35 -1.92 0.59 -4.31
CA GLY A 35 -1.66 1.39 -3.10
C GLY A 35 -1.60 2.88 -3.41
N ILE A 36 -2.18 3.72 -2.54
CA ILE A 36 -1.98 5.17 -2.57
C ILE A 36 -1.34 5.58 -1.25
N VAL A 37 -0.12 6.09 -1.30
CA VAL A 37 0.68 6.48 -0.14
C VAL A 37 1.03 7.97 -0.17
N GLY A 38 1.45 8.48 0.98
CA GLY A 38 1.87 9.87 1.15
C GLY A 38 1.62 10.36 2.58
N THR A 39 2.12 11.52 2.93
CA THR A 39 1.94 12.11 4.26
C THR A 39 0.47 12.40 4.59
N SER A 40 0.19 12.59 5.88
CA SER A 40 -1.13 13.08 6.29
C SER A 40 -1.45 14.42 5.60
N GLY A 41 -2.68 14.57 5.12
CA GLY A 41 -3.08 15.75 4.35
C GLY A 41 -2.63 15.79 2.88
N ALA A 42 -1.97 14.75 2.34
CA ALA A 42 -1.59 14.70 0.93
C ALA A 42 -2.76 14.61 -0.07
N GLY A 43 -4.01 14.46 0.40
CA GLY A 43 -5.20 14.42 -0.47
C GLY A 43 -5.72 13.02 -0.78
N LYS A 44 -5.09 11.96 -0.26
CA LYS A 44 -5.40 10.56 -0.57
C LYS A 44 -6.89 10.19 -0.38
N SER A 45 -7.41 10.36 0.85
CA SER A 45 -8.82 10.04 1.15
C SER A 45 -9.79 10.94 0.37
N THR A 46 -9.40 12.20 0.10
CA THR A 46 -10.21 13.10 -0.74
C THR A 46 -10.31 12.58 -2.17
N LEU A 47 -9.18 12.15 -2.75
CA LEU A 47 -9.15 11.54 -4.07
C LEU A 47 -9.97 10.25 -4.12
N LEU A 48 -9.77 9.33 -3.15
CA LEU A 48 -10.51 8.07 -3.08
C LEU A 48 -12.02 8.29 -3.04
N ARG A 49 -12.48 9.26 -2.27
CA ARG A 49 -13.91 9.58 -2.12
C ARG A 49 -14.54 10.17 -3.37
N THR A 50 -13.77 10.55 -4.40
CA THR A 50 -14.34 10.93 -5.70
C THR A 50 -14.85 9.71 -6.46
N VAL A 51 -14.31 8.52 -6.20
CA VAL A 51 -14.70 7.26 -6.88
C VAL A 51 -16.15 6.86 -6.58
N ASN A 52 -16.65 7.16 -5.38
CA ASN A 52 -18.04 6.85 -4.98
C ASN A 52 -18.92 8.09 -4.79
N GLN A 53 -18.41 9.26 -5.25
CA GLN A 53 -19.08 10.56 -5.12
C GLN A 53 -19.45 10.93 -3.65
N LEU A 54 -18.65 10.47 -2.67
CA LEU A 54 -18.68 11.03 -1.31
C LEU A 54 -18.00 12.39 -1.28
N GLN A 55 -17.15 12.67 -2.27
CA GLN A 55 -16.57 13.96 -2.57
C GLN A 55 -16.74 14.24 -4.07
N LEU A 56 -17.33 15.37 -4.42
CA LEU A 56 -17.38 15.81 -5.81
C LEU A 56 -16.04 16.47 -6.21
N PRO A 57 -15.48 16.13 -7.37
CA PRO A 57 -14.37 16.87 -7.92
C PRO A 57 -14.80 18.31 -8.27
N THR A 58 -13.89 19.27 -8.10
CA THR A 58 -14.09 20.67 -8.56
C THR A 58 -13.62 20.87 -9.99
N GLY A 59 -12.93 19.89 -10.55
CA GLY A 59 -12.49 19.83 -11.94
C GLY A 59 -12.04 18.42 -12.30
N GLY A 60 -12.03 18.11 -13.59
CA GLY A 60 -11.73 16.77 -14.10
C GLY A 60 -12.85 15.76 -13.87
N GLN A 61 -12.54 14.49 -14.07
CA GLN A 61 -13.51 13.40 -14.06
C GLN A 61 -12.95 12.15 -13.38
N THR A 62 -13.80 11.43 -12.64
CA THR A 62 -13.51 10.10 -12.12
C THR A 62 -14.39 9.08 -12.85
N ILE A 63 -13.75 8.24 -13.67
CA ILE A 63 -14.44 7.26 -14.51
C ILE A 63 -14.38 5.89 -13.85
N VAL A 64 -15.54 5.30 -13.62
CA VAL A 64 -15.72 3.95 -13.06
C VAL A 64 -16.63 3.17 -13.99
N ASP A 65 -16.18 2.00 -14.45
CA ASP A 65 -16.94 1.14 -15.37
C ASP A 65 -17.46 1.91 -16.60
N GLY A 66 -16.62 2.80 -17.16
CA GLY A 66 -16.94 3.64 -18.32
C GLY A 66 -17.80 4.87 -18.04
N ASN A 67 -18.29 5.07 -16.81
CA ASN A 67 -19.16 6.19 -16.45
C ASN A 67 -18.39 7.24 -15.64
N ASP A 68 -18.58 8.51 -15.94
CA ASP A 68 -18.14 9.61 -15.09
C ASP A 68 -19.05 9.69 -13.85
N ILE A 69 -18.51 9.25 -12.71
CA ILE A 69 -19.26 9.20 -11.44
C ILE A 69 -19.72 10.58 -11.01
N GLY A 70 -18.94 11.63 -11.31
CA GLY A 70 -19.27 13.01 -10.96
C GLY A 70 -20.54 13.53 -11.61
N SER A 71 -20.92 12.99 -12.78
CA SER A 71 -22.11 13.37 -13.53
C SER A 71 -23.39 12.62 -13.13
N LEU A 72 -23.26 11.50 -12.39
CA LEU A 72 -24.40 10.66 -12.01
C LEU A 72 -25.20 11.26 -10.87
N SER A 73 -26.50 10.98 -10.84
CA SER A 73 -27.42 11.40 -9.76
C SER A 73 -28.53 10.38 -9.53
N GLY A 74 -29.24 10.52 -8.42
CA GLY A 74 -30.42 9.70 -8.12
C GLY A 74 -30.19 8.19 -8.24
N ALA A 75 -31.04 7.50 -9.00
CA ALA A 75 -30.99 6.05 -9.15
C ALA A 75 -29.74 5.54 -9.87
N GLU A 76 -29.20 6.29 -10.83
CA GLU A 76 -27.97 5.93 -11.56
C GLU A 76 -26.77 5.93 -10.63
N LEU A 77 -26.64 6.96 -9.79
CA LEU A 77 -25.60 7.02 -8.77
C LEU A 77 -25.73 5.89 -7.73
N ALA A 78 -26.96 5.61 -7.27
CA ALA A 78 -27.21 4.50 -6.35
C ALA A 78 -26.77 3.16 -6.97
N LYS A 79 -27.11 2.92 -8.23
CA LYS A 79 -26.68 1.72 -8.97
C LYS A 79 -25.16 1.64 -9.11
N ALA A 80 -24.50 2.74 -9.46
CA ALA A 80 -23.03 2.79 -9.56
C ALA A 80 -22.38 2.48 -8.20
N ARG A 81 -22.88 3.02 -7.10
CA ARG A 81 -22.39 2.75 -5.74
C ARG A 81 -22.55 1.28 -5.32
N HIS A 82 -23.51 0.52 -5.86
CA HIS A 82 -23.62 -0.91 -5.57
C HIS A 82 -22.45 -1.72 -6.16
N SER A 83 -21.80 -1.21 -7.21
CA SER A 83 -20.59 -1.82 -7.79
C SER A 83 -19.28 -1.39 -7.10
N ILE A 84 -19.37 -0.53 -6.07
CA ILE A 84 -18.24 0.02 -5.35
C ILE A 84 -18.39 -0.32 -3.87
N GLY A 85 -17.56 -1.23 -3.35
CA GLY A 85 -17.45 -1.49 -1.92
C GLY A 85 -16.55 -0.47 -1.25
N MET A 86 -16.80 -0.16 0.03
CA MET A 86 -15.92 0.71 0.80
C MET A 86 -15.69 0.18 2.20
N ILE A 87 -14.43 0.10 2.59
CA ILE A 87 -13.93 -0.23 3.92
C ILE A 87 -13.41 1.06 4.53
N PHE A 88 -13.89 1.39 5.73
CA PHE A 88 -13.56 2.62 6.44
C PHE A 88 -12.57 2.37 7.58
N GLN A 89 -11.78 3.35 7.91
CA GLN A 89 -10.87 3.35 9.05
C GLN A 89 -11.56 3.04 10.38
N GLN A 90 -12.75 3.61 10.62
CA GLN A 90 -13.52 3.46 11.85
C GLN A 90 -14.61 2.38 11.77
N PHE A 91 -14.45 1.36 10.91
CA PHE A 91 -15.38 0.24 10.69
C PHE A 91 -16.81 0.66 10.27
N ASN A 92 -17.37 1.73 10.80
CA ASN A 92 -18.71 2.28 10.55
C ASN A 92 -19.82 1.22 10.62
N LEU A 93 -19.76 0.34 11.64
CA LEU A 93 -20.79 -0.66 11.88
C LEU A 93 -21.99 -0.05 12.58
N VAL A 94 -23.19 -0.50 12.22
CA VAL A 94 -24.44 -0.12 12.89
C VAL A 94 -24.51 -0.86 14.23
N SER A 95 -24.33 -0.16 15.34
CA SER A 95 -24.22 -0.71 16.69
C SER A 95 -25.46 -1.44 17.18
N THR A 96 -26.64 -1.08 16.65
CA THR A 96 -27.94 -1.68 16.98
C THR A 96 -28.29 -2.90 16.11
N LYS A 97 -27.44 -3.29 15.18
CA LYS A 97 -27.58 -4.47 14.32
C LYS A 97 -26.53 -5.52 14.67
N THR A 98 -26.92 -6.79 14.61
CA THR A 98 -25.96 -7.91 14.76
C THR A 98 -24.96 -7.94 13.62
N VAL A 99 -23.92 -8.79 13.72
CA VAL A 99 -22.94 -9.02 12.65
C VAL A 99 -23.62 -9.39 11.34
N ALA A 100 -24.50 -10.39 11.35
CA ALA A 100 -25.25 -10.81 10.17
C ALA A 100 -26.12 -9.68 9.60
N GLN A 101 -26.80 -8.92 10.47
CA GLN A 101 -27.60 -7.79 10.05
C GLN A 101 -26.80 -6.62 9.50
N ASN A 102 -25.56 -6.39 9.95
CA ASN A 102 -24.65 -5.40 9.35
C ASN A 102 -24.27 -5.76 7.92
N VAL A 103 -24.02 -7.04 7.64
CA VAL A 103 -23.74 -7.53 6.29
C VAL A 103 -25.00 -7.48 5.41
N ALA A 104 -26.12 -7.98 5.93
CA ALA A 104 -27.42 -7.98 5.24
C ALA A 104 -27.87 -6.57 4.85
N PHE A 105 -27.59 -5.56 5.68
CA PHE A 105 -28.02 -4.18 5.48
C PHE A 105 -27.54 -3.59 4.13
N ALA A 106 -26.32 -3.92 3.70
CA ALA A 106 -25.83 -3.47 2.40
C ALA A 106 -26.61 -4.09 1.23
N MET A 107 -27.06 -5.34 1.40
CA MET A 107 -27.86 -6.05 0.40
C MET A 107 -29.32 -5.57 0.40
N GLU A 108 -29.87 -5.28 1.58
CA GLU A 108 -31.22 -4.69 1.73
C GLU A 108 -31.32 -3.35 1.00
N ILE A 109 -30.34 -2.45 1.20
CA ILE A 109 -30.28 -1.15 0.51
C ILE A 109 -30.16 -1.34 -1.01
N ALA A 110 -29.45 -2.38 -1.46
CA ALA A 110 -29.34 -2.69 -2.89
C ALA A 110 -30.59 -3.37 -3.48
N GLY A 111 -31.65 -3.57 -2.69
CA GLY A 111 -32.90 -4.17 -3.14
C GLY A 111 -32.83 -5.67 -3.38
N ARG A 112 -31.88 -6.38 -2.75
CA ARG A 112 -31.77 -7.84 -2.87
C ARG A 112 -32.93 -8.53 -2.18
N SER A 113 -33.36 -9.65 -2.73
CA SER A 113 -34.42 -10.46 -2.15
C SER A 113 -34.02 -11.08 -0.80
N LYS A 114 -35.00 -11.42 0.03
CA LYS A 114 -34.74 -12.09 1.31
C LYS A 114 -34.04 -13.44 1.12
N GLU A 115 -34.33 -14.13 0.04
CA GLU A 115 -33.72 -15.42 -0.33
C GLU A 115 -32.25 -15.25 -0.65
N GLU A 116 -31.89 -14.27 -1.48
CA GLU A 116 -30.49 -13.94 -1.80
C GLU A 116 -29.71 -13.59 -0.53
N ILE A 117 -30.27 -12.74 0.34
CA ILE A 117 -29.64 -12.33 1.61
C ILE A 117 -29.45 -13.54 2.53
N LYS A 118 -30.44 -14.42 2.65
CA LYS A 118 -30.37 -15.64 3.49
C LYS A 118 -29.29 -16.61 3.04
N GLN A 119 -29.00 -16.68 1.75
CA GLN A 119 -27.93 -17.50 1.19
C GLN A 119 -26.58 -16.82 1.32
N ARG A 120 -26.49 -15.55 0.92
CA ARG A 120 -25.21 -14.83 0.79
C ARG A 120 -24.57 -14.45 2.12
N VAL A 121 -25.35 -14.04 3.12
CA VAL A 121 -24.77 -13.59 4.40
C VAL A 121 -23.98 -14.68 5.12
N PRO A 122 -24.45 -15.95 5.25
CA PRO A 122 -23.65 -17.02 5.84
C PRO A 122 -22.35 -17.32 5.06
N GLU A 123 -22.37 -17.26 3.71
CA GLU A 123 -21.18 -17.43 2.89
C GLU A 123 -20.12 -16.36 3.16
N LEU A 124 -20.56 -15.10 3.28
CA LEU A 124 -19.66 -13.99 3.58
C LEU A 124 -19.11 -14.07 5.00
N LEU A 125 -19.93 -14.45 5.98
CA LEU A 125 -19.46 -14.66 7.34
C LEU A 125 -18.45 -15.82 7.44
N LYS A 126 -18.64 -16.88 6.68
CA LYS A 126 -17.67 -17.97 6.55
C LYS A 126 -16.36 -17.48 5.91
N LEU A 127 -16.44 -16.67 4.83
CA LEU A 127 -15.27 -16.10 4.15
C LEU A 127 -14.41 -15.28 5.11
N VAL A 128 -15.02 -14.49 5.99
CA VAL A 128 -14.30 -13.64 6.95
C VAL A 128 -14.04 -14.32 8.30
N GLY A 129 -14.39 -15.61 8.46
CA GLY A 129 -14.15 -16.39 9.69
C GLY A 129 -15.03 -15.97 10.88
N LEU A 130 -16.25 -15.49 10.63
CA LEU A 130 -17.17 -15.01 11.68
C LEU A 130 -18.52 -15.75 11.73
N SER A 131 -18.61 -16.99 11.23
CA SER A 131 -19.86 -17.76 11.23
C SER A 131 -20.47 -17.87 12.61
N GLU A 132 -19.65 -18.20 13.64
CA GLU A 132 -20.09 -18.36 15.04
C GLU A 132 -20.47 -17.03 15.72
N ARG A 133 -20.18 -15.91 15.08
CA ARG A 133 -20.43 -14.55 15.58
C ARG A 133 -21.60 -13.86 14.89
N ALA A 134 -22.39 -14.56 14.05
CA ALA A 134 -23.46 -14.01 13.25
C ALA A 134 -24.49 -13.19 14.07
N ASN A 135 -24.82 -13.65 15.26
CA ASN A 135 -25.90 -13.10 16.11
C ASN A 135 -25.39 -12.15 17.22
N VAL A 136 -24.09 -11.86 17.29
CA VAL A 136 -23.56 -10.92 18.30
C VAL A 136 -23.55 -9.48 17.77
N TYR A 137 -23.49 -8.51 18.67
CA TYR A 137 -23.45 -7.08 18.34
C TYR A 137 -22.01 -6.57 18.26
N PRO A 138 -21.74 -5.49 17.47
CA PRO A 138 -20.41 -4.95 17.25
C PRO A 138 -19.63 -4.57 18.52
N ASN A 139 -20.30 -4.17 19.59
CA ASN A 139 -19.67 -3.79 20.86
C ASN A 139 -18.91 -4.94 21.56
N THR A 140 -19.24 -6.20 21.24
CA THR A 140 -18.58 -7.39 21.80
C THR A 140 -17.40 -7.89 20.96
N LEU A 141 -17.12 -7.25 19.83
CA LEU A 141 -16.10 -7.67 18.89
C LEU A 141 -14.77 -6.93 19.11
N SER A 142 -13.64 -7.64 18.85
CA SER A 142 -12.33 -7.01 18.75
C SER A 142 -12.25 -6.07 17.51
N GLY A 143 -11.22 -5.23 17.43
CA GLY A 143 -10.98 -4.36 16.28
C GLY A 143 -10.91 -5.13 14.95
N GLY A 144 -10.12 -6.21 14.93
CA GLY A 144 -9.99 -7.06 13.75
C GLY A 144 -11.29 -7.76 13.34
N GLN A 145 -12.09 -8.21 14.33
CA GLN A 145 -13.41 -8.76 14.04
C GLN A 145 -14.36 -7.72 13.46
N LYS A 146 -14.36 -6.49 13.99
CA LYS A 146 -15.14 -5.38 13.43
C LYS A 146 -14.73 -5.09 11.99
N GLN A 147 -13.42 -5.11 11.71
CA GLN A 147 -12.89 -4.90 10.35
C GLN A 147 -13.35 -6.00 9.40
N ARG A 148 -13.29 -7.27 9.83
CA ARG A 148 -13.78 -8.42 9.04
C ARG A 148 -15.29 -8.31 8.74
N VAL A 149 -16.11 -7.80 9.65
CA VAL A 149 -17.52 -7.48 9.37
C VAL A 149 -17.65 -6.36 8.34
N GLY A 150 -16.81 -5.31 8.46
CA GLY A 150 -16.75 -4.22 7.47
C GLY A 150 -16.41 -4.70 6.07
N ILE A 151 -15.44 -5.63 5.98
CA ILE A 151 -15.06 -6.28 4.71
C ILE A 151 -16.21 -7.10 4.15
N ALA A 152 -16.84 -7.98 4.95
CA ALA A 152 -17.98 -8.78 4.51
C ALA A 152 -19.13 -7.92 3.98
N ARG A 153 -19.44 -6.81 4.67
CA ARG A 153 -20.43 -5.83 4.23
C ARG A 153 -20.04 -5.16 2.91
N ALA A 154 -18.76 -4.77 2.75
CA ALA A 154 -18.28 -4.09 1.56
C ALA A 154 -18.35 -4.97 0.30
N VAL A 155 -18.15 -6.29 0.44
CA VAL A 155 -18.19 -7.24 -0.68
C VAL A 155 -19.56 -7.92 -0.85
N ALA A 156 -20.57 -7.55 -0.05
CA ALA A 156 -21.87 -8.22 -0.03
C ALA A 156 -22.60 -8.19 -1.38
N ASN A 157 -22.51 -7.10 -2.11
CA ASN A 157 -23.14 -6.89 -3.41
C ASN A 157 -22.27 -7.29 -4.61
N ASN A 158 -21.19 -8.05 -4.41
CA ASN A 158 -20.22 -8.40 -5.46
C ASN A 158 -19.69 -7.16 -6.22
N PRO A 159 -19.09 -6.20 -5.52
CA PRO A 159 -18.59 -5.00 -6.17
C PRO A 159 -17.46 -5.32 -7.15
N LYS A 160 -17.29 -4.49 -8.17
CA LYS A 160 -16.14 -4.55 -9.09
C LYS A 160 -14.90 -3.89 -8.47
N ILE A 161 -15.11 -2.88 -7.62
CA ILE A 161 -14.08 -2.08 -6.99
C ILE A 161 -14.28 -2.08 -5.46
N LEU A 162 -13.21 -2.25 -4.72
CA LEU A 162 -13.16 -2.15 -3.27
C LEU A 162 -12.22 -1.01 -2.86
N LEU A 163 -12.75 0.00 -2.23
CA LEU A 163 -12.02 1.15 -1.71
C LEU A 163 -11.66 0.90 -0.24
N CYS A 164 -10.41 1.01 0.13
CA CYS A 164 -9.90 0.83 1.49
C CYS A 164 -9.30 2.15 1.99
N ASP A 165 -10.02 2.88 2.83
CA ASP A 165 -9.55 4.14 3.44
C ASP A 165 -8.93 3.82 4.80
N GLU A 166 -7.60 3.63 4.84
CA GLU A 166 -6.82 3.26 6.04
C GLU A 166 -7.37 2.05 6.81
N ALA A 167 -7.68 0.98 6.09
CA ALA A 167 -8.38 -0.19 6.61
C ALA A 167 -7.65 -0.96 7.73
N THR A 168 -6.37 -0.70 7.97
CA THR A 168 -5.53 -1.41 8.96
C THR A 168 -4.99 -0.52 10.08
N SER A 169 -5.09 0.80 9.97
CA SER A 169 -4.44 1.76 10.87
C SER A 169 -4.85 1.68 12.35
N ALA A 170 -5.98 1.02 12.66
CA ALA A 170 -6.48 0.84 14.03
C ALA A 170 -6.26 -0.59 14.55
N LEU A 171 -5.45 -1.40 13.88
CA LEU A 171 -5.23 -2.81 14.18
C LEU A 171 -3.78 -3.06 14.66
N ASP A 172 -3.59 -4.10 15.45
CA ASP A 172 -2.27 -4.60 15.77
C ASP A 172 -1.61 -5.30 14.56
N PRO A 173 -0.28 -5.51 14.56
CA PRO A 173 0.43 -6.06 13.40
C PRO A 173 -0.02 -7.46 12.96
N GLU A 174 -0.38 -8.33 13.90
CA GLU A 174 -0.85 -9.69 13.60
C GLU A 174 -2.22 -9.64 12.91
N THR A 175 -3.16 -8.91 13.51
CA THR A 175 -4.50 -8.69 12.95
C THR A 175 -4.42 -7.98 11.59
N THR A 176 -3.48 -7.03 11.41
CA THR A 176 -3.22 -6.37 10.13
C THR A 176 -2.86 -7.40 9.05
N ASN A 177 -1.91 -8.30 9.33
CA ASN A 177 -1.52 -9.34 8.38
C ASN A 177 -2.70 -10.23 7.96
N ASP A 178 -3.52 -10.62 8.91
CA ASP A 178 -4.72 -11.42 8.66
C ASP A 178 -5.73 -10.71 7.74
N VAL A 179 -5.94 -9.41 7.97
CA VAL A 179 -6.84 -8.58 7.14
C VAL A 179 -6.28 -8.41 5.74
N LEU A 180 -4.97 -8.19 5.59
CA LEU A 180 -4.31 -8.07 4.30
C LEU A 180 -4.39 -9.38 3.51
N GLN A 181 -4.17 -10.52 4.16
CA GLN A 181 -4.31 -11.83 3.54
C GLN A 181 -5.76 -12.06 3.05
N LEU A 182 -6.75 -11.70 3.87
CA LEU A 182 -8.16 -11.78 3.48
C LEU A 182 -8.47 -10.89 2.26
N LEU A 183 -7.90 -9.68 2.18
CA LEU A 183 -8.07 -8.80 1.01
C LEU A 183 -7.43 -9.41 -0.25
N LYS A 184 -6.25 -10.03 -0.16
CA LYS A 184 -5.62 -10.78 -1.25
C LYS A 184 -6.50 -11.94 -1.73
N GLU A 185 -7.06 -12.71 -0.80
CA GLU A 185 -7.96 -13.82 -1.11
C GLU A 185 -9.23 -13.34 -1.83
N ILE A 186 -9.81 -12.23 -1.36
CA ILE A 186 -10.99 -11.61 -1.98
C ILE A 186 -10.65 -11.11 -3.39
N ASN A 187 -9.55 -10.40 -3.56
CA ASN A 187 -9.09 -9.94 -4.88
C ASN A 187 -8.92 -11.12 -5.85
N HIS A 188 -8.16 -12.14 -5.45
CA HIS A 188 -7.89 -13.31 -6.29
C HIS A 188 -9.15 -14.12 -6.61
N LYS A 189 -10.01 -14.37 -5.60
CA LYS A 189 -11.19 -15.22 -5.74
C LYS A 189 -12.28 -14.58 -6.57
N PHE A 190 -12.47 -13.26 -6.46
CA PHE A 190 -13.58 -12.55 -7.10
C PHE A 190 -13.14 -11.61 -8.23
N GLY A 191 -11.84 -11.45 -8.47
CA GLY A 191 -11.31 -10.52 -9.48
C GLY A 191 -11.61 -9.04 -9.16
N ILE A 192 -11.81 -8.69 -7.89
CA ILE A 192 -12.17 -7.33 -7.47
C ILE A 192 -10.95 -6.43 -7.52
N THR A 193 -11.04 -5.30 -8.19
CA THR A 193 -10.03 -4.25 -8.14
C THR A 193 -10.00 -3.60 -6.75
N ILE A 194 -8.83 -3.50 -6.11
CA ILE A 194 -8.72 -2.89 -4.77
C ILE A 194 -7.90 -1.61 -4.87
N VAL A 195 -8.41 -0.51 -4.31
CA VAL A 195 -7.64 0.72 -4.12
C VAL A 195 -7.49 0.96 -2.63
N LEU A 196 -6.25 0.88 -2.16
CA LEU A 196 -5.90 0.94 -0.76
C LEU A 196 -5.16 2.24 -0.44
N ILE A 197 -5.69 3.02 0.50
CA ILE A 197 -4.96 4.14 1.10
C ILE A 197 -4.32 3.69 2.41
N THR A 198 -3.05 4.00 2.56
CA THR A 198 -2.33 3.79 3.81
C THR A 198 -1.16 4.75 3.94
N HIS A 199 -0.72 4.99 5.16
CA HIS A 199 0.58 5.60 5.46
C HIS A 199 1.62 4.54 5.87
N GLU A 200 1.21 3.27 5.98
CA GLU A 200 2.06 2.14 6.33
C GLU A 200 2.65 1.52 5.06
N LEU A 201 3.93 1.77 4.79
CA LEU A 201 4.61 1.28 3.59
C LEU A 201 4.72 -0.25 3.55
N ASP A 202 4.78 -0.89 4.71
CA ASP A 202 4.80 -2.35 4.82
C ASP A 202 3.51 -3.00 4.31
N VAL A 203 2.37 -2.33 4.48
CA VAL A 203 1.09 -2.77 3.91
C VAL A 203 1.17 -2.81 2.39
N VAL A 204 1.72 -1.75 1.78
CA VAL A 204 1.86 -1.65 0.32
C VAL A 204 2.78 -2.73 -0.21
N LYS A 205 3.94 -2.94 0.42
CA LYS A 205 4.90 -4.00 0.03
C LYS A 205 4.27 -5.40 0.04
N LYS A 206 3.34 -5.65 1.00
CA LYS A 206 2.75 -6.96 1.21
C LYS A 206 1.68 -7.34 0.21
N ILE A 207 0.87 -6.39 -0.28
CA ILE A 207 -0.30 -6.75 -1.08
C ILE A 207 -0.48 -5.98 -2.39
N CYS A 208 0.16 -4.81 -2.57
CA CYS A 208 -0.08 -4.00 -3.76
C CYS A 208 0.86 -4.39 -4.91
N GLN A 209 0.35 -4.39 -6.13
CA GLN A 209 1.16 -4.55 -7.33
C GLN A 209 1.79 -3.22 -7.75
N ARG A 210 0.99 -2.15 -7.75
CA ARG A 210 1.44 -0.80 -8.09
C ARG A 210 1.16 0.17 -6.94
N VAL A 211 1.91 1.26 -6.92
CA VAL A 211 1.78 2.33 -5.93
C VAL A 211 1.73 3.69 -6.59
N VAL A 212 0.88 4.55 -6.05
CA VAL A 212 0.80 5.99 -6.34
C VAL A 212 1.30 6.73 -5.11
N VAL A 213 2.33 7.55 -5.27
CA VAL A 213 2.85 8.41 -4.22
C VAL A 213 2.25 9.81 -4.38
N MET A 214 1.56 10.27 -3.36
CA MET A 214 0.95 11.61 -3.34
C MET A 214 1.66 12.54 -2.37
N ASN A 215 1.87 13.78 -2.79
CA ASN A 215 2.39 14.84 -1.97
C ASN A 215 1.65 16.15 -2.26
N ARG A 216 1.14 16.84 -1.23
CA ARG A 216 0.48 18.15 -1.33
C ARG A 216 -0.59 18.26 -2.42
N GLY A 217 -1.38 17.20 -2.59
CA GLY A 217 -2.48 17.11 -3.54
C GLY A 217 -2.10 16.63 -4.95
N GLU A 218 -0.85 16.36 -5.20
CA GLU A 218 -0.31 15.94 -6.50
C GLU A 218 0.19 14.50 -6.47
N VAL A 219 0.12 13.78 -7.59
CA VAL A 219 0.83 12.53 -7.79
C VAL A 219 2.27 12.87 -8.18
N VAL A 220 3.24 12.43 -7.38
CA VAL A 220 4.66 12.71 -7.61
C VAL A 220 5.39 11.52 -8.22
N GLU A 221 4.89 10.31 -7.97
CA GLU A 221 5.44 9.08 -8.54
C GLU A 221 4.36 8.00 -8.62
N ILE A 222 4.43 7.17 -9.67
CA ILE A 222 3.58 6.00 -9.86
C ILE A 222 4.36 4.89 -10.56
N GLY A 223 4.19 3.65 -10.10
CA GLY A 223 4.88 2.52 -10.71
C GLY A 223 4.60 1.19 -10.01
N ASP A 224 5.25 0.14 -10.48
CA ASP A 224 5.35 -1.14 -9.78
C ASP A 224 5.92 -0.93 -8.37
N VAL A 225 5.35 -1.60 -7.37
CA VAL A 225 5.76 -1.42 -5.97
C VAL A 225 7.24 -1.73 -5.80
N PHE A 226 7.73 -2.80 -6.42
CA PHE A 226 9.12 -3.17 -6.32
C PHE A 226 10.03 -2.06 -6.88
N ASP A 227 9.72 -1.51 -8.05
CA ASP A 227 10.55 -0.51 -8.72
C ASP A 227 10.55 0.82 -7.95
N VAL A 228 9.37 1.29 -7.50
CA VAL A 228 9.27 2.54 -6.71
C VAL A 228 9.99 2.42 -5.37
N PHE A 229 9.94 1.24 -4.72
CA PHE A 229 10.58 1.04 -3.42
C PHE A 229 12.09 0.84 -3.52
N THR A 230 12.58 0.22 -4.59
CA THR A 230 14.02 -0.08 -4.75
C THR A 230 14.79 1.01 -5.48
N ASN A 231 14.10 1.77 -6.35
CA ASN A 231 14.71 2.82 -7.18
C ASN A 231 13.80 4.06 -7.31
N PRO A 232 13.42 4.71 -6.20
CA PRO A 232 12.55 5.90 -6.24
C PRO A 232 13.19 7.03 -7.05
N GLN A 233 12.43 7.64 -7.94
CA GLN A 233 12.92 8.71 -8.82
C GLN A 233 12.70 10.09 -8.21
N HIS A 234 11.54 10.30 -7.57
CA HIS A 234 11.18 11.60 -7.01
C HIS A 234 11.78 11.80 -5.61
N GLU A 235 12.33 12.98 -5.32
CA GLU A 235 12.98 13.29 -4.02
C GLU A 235 12.07 13.08 -2.81
N PHE A 236 10.78 13.41 -2.94
CA PHE A 236 9.81 13.15 -1.88
C PHE A 236 9.64 11.64 -1.63
N THR A 237 9.63 10.81 -2.69
CA THR A 237 9.54 9.34 -2.55
C THR A 237 10.79 8.81 -1.86
N LYS A 238 11.98 9.29 -2.20
CA LYS A 238 13.23 8.91 -1.52
C LYS A 238 13.16 9.23 -0.03
N THR A 239 12.70 10.44 0.32
CA THR A 239 12.52 10.84 1.72
C THR A 239 11.47 9.99 2.43
N LEU A 240 10.34 9.69 1.77
CA LEU A 240 9.27 8.86 2.34
C LEU A 240 9.76 7.43 2.62
N LEU A 241 10.59 6.88 1.74
CA LEU A 241 11.11 5.52 1.82
C LEU A 241 12.38 5.43 2.67
N SER A 242 13.10 6.52 2.94
CA SER A 242 14.37 6.50 3.68
C SER A 242 14.22 5.75 5.01
N HIS A 243 13.20 6.06 5.80
CA HIS A 243 12.93 5.39 7.08
C HIS A 243 12.56 3.90 6.96
N THR A 244 12.13 3.44 5.78
CA THR A 244 11.80 2.02 5.56
C THR A 244 13.06 1.18 5.43
N PHE A 245 14.14 1.79 4.91
CA PHE A 245 15.42 1.18 4.66
C PHE A 245 16.55 1.87 5.42
N ASP A 246 16.22 2.68 6.44
CA ASP A 246 17.22 3.32 7.29
C ASP A 246 18.02 2.23 8.02
N LEU A 247 19.28 2.20 7.66
CA LEU A 247 20.30 1.39 8.29
C LEU A 247 21.14 2.36 9.12
N ASP A 248 20.61 2.76 10.29
CA ASP A 248 21.30 3.66 11.20
C ASP A 248 22.60 3.01 11.70
N LEU A 249 23.71 3.57 11.27
CA LEU A 249 25.03 3.21 11.80
C LEU A 249 25.43 4.20 12.89
N PRO A 250 26.07 3.73 13.97
CA PRO A 250 26.68 4.62 14.94
C PRO A 250 27.69 5.56 14.30
N ASP A 251 27.69 6.84 14.71
CA ASP A 251 28.59 7.90 14.18
C ASP A 251 30.05 7.49 14.17
N ARG A 252 30.52 6.71 15.16
CA ARG A 252 31.87 6.19 15.23
C ARG A 252 32.28 5.36 14.01
N LEU A 253 31.33 4.71 13.33
CA LEU A 253 31.59 3.90 12.14
C LEU A 253 31.59 4.75 10.88
N THR A 254 30.70 5.73 10.79
CA THR A 254 30.57 6.61 9.62
C THR A 254 31.72 7.63 9.51
N HIS A 255 32.38 7.94 10.64
CA HIS A 255 33.51 8.87 10.69
C HIS A 255 34.92 8.17 10.68
N ASP A 256 34.96 6.84 10.62
CA ASP A 256 36.22 6.11 10.44
C ASP A 256 36.51 5.95 8.94
N TYR A 257 37.30 6.91 8.40
CA TYR A 257 37.70 6.91 7.00
C TYR A 257 38.90 5.98 6.70
N SER A 258 39.42 5.27 7.70
CA SER A 258 40.53 4.33 7.51
C SER A 258 40.14 3.04 6.82
N LYS A 259 38.81 2.72 6.84
CA LYS A 259 38.22 1.52 6.26
C LYS A 259 36.99 1.88 5.49
N PRO A 260 36.87 1.57 4.19
CA PRO A 260 35.72 1.94 3.40
C PRO A 260 34.45 1.21 3.90
N LEU A 261 33.41 1.99 4.13
CA LEU A 261 32.06 1.50 4.36
C LEU A 261 31.32 1.45 3.03
N VAL A 262 30.87 0.27 2.66
CA VAL A 262 30.26 0.02 1.37
C VAL A 262 28.80 -0.36 1.58
N ARG A 263 27.91 0.43 0.98
CA ARG A 263 26.50 0.06 0.84
C ARG A 263 26.34 -0.76 -0.42
N ILE A 264 25.82 -1.97 -0.26
CA ILE A 264 25.53 -2.91 -1.34
C ILE A 264 24.02 -3.09 -1.42
N VAL A 265 23.44 -2.82 -2.58
CA VAL A 265 22.01 -3.02 -2.85
C VAL A 265 21.83 -4.19 -3.78
N TYR A 266 21.04 -5.16 -3.36
CA TYR A 266 20.65 -6.33 -4.12
C TYR A 266 19.24 -6.17 -4.62
N ASN A 267 18.96 -6.58 -5.86
CA ASN A 267 17.66 -6.46 -6.48
C ASN A 267 17.39 -7.70 -7.35
N GLY A 268 16.23 -8.35 -7.12
CA GLY A 268 15.79 -9.51 -7.89
C GLY A 268 16.74 -10.69 -7.78
N ASP A 269 16.95 -11.42 -8.87
CA ASP A 269 17.71 -12.67 -8.93
C ASP A 269 19.14 -12.57 -8.37
N LYS A 270 19.76 -11.39 -8.50
CA LYS A 270 21.09 -11.14 -7.92
C LYS A 270 21.13 -11.12 -6.39
N ALA A 271 19.99 -11.02 -5.73
CA ALA A 271 19.94 -11.08 -4.26
C ALA A 271 20.08 -12.51 -3.72
N GLU A 272 19.95 -13.51 -4.56
CA GLU A 272 20.14 -14.93 -4.21
C GLU A 272 21.59 -15.39 -4.42
N ASP A 273 22.43 -14.58 -5.08
CA ASP A 273 23.82 -14.90 -5.32
C ASP A 273 24.69 -14.72 -4.06
N ALA A 274 25.66 -15.60 -3.88
CA ALA A 274 26.61 -15.55 -2.76
C ALA A 274 27.71 -14.49 -2.96
N ILE A 275 27.33 -13.24 -3.31
CA ILE A 275 28.24 -12.19 -3.79
C ILE A 275 29.31 -11.85 -2.75
N VAL A 276 28.94 -11.65 -1.47
CA VAL A 276 29.89 -11.36 -0.40
C VAL A 276 30.88 -12.52 -0.21
N SER A 277 30.39 -13.76 -0.26
CA SER A 277 31.25 -14.94 -0.18
C SER A 277 32.21 -15.04 -1.36
N ASN A 278 31.77 -14.65 -2.55
CA ASN A 278 32.62 -14.64 -3.75
C ASN A 278 33.72 -13.58 -3.66
N VAL A 279 33.43 -12.41 -3.08
CA VAL A 279 34.45 -11.36 -2.82
C VAL A 279 35.55 -11.91 -1.94
N VAL A 280 35.22 -12.49 -0.79
CA VAL A 280 36.18 -13.04 0.16
C VAL A 280 37.00 -14.19 -0.45
N LYS A 281 36.43 -14.99 -1.35
CA LYS A 281 37.14 -16.11 -2.01
C LYS A 281 38.09 -15.67 -3.14
N GLN A 282 37.75 -14.57 -3.82
CA GLN A 282 38.48 -14.13 -5.02
C GLN A 282 39.55 -13.07 -4.72
N TYR A 283 39.38 -12.29 -3.66
CA TYR A 283 40.23 -11.18 -3.30
C TYR A 283 40.74 -11.34 -1.87
N ALA A 284 41.95 -10.83 -1.60
CA ALA A 284 42.55 -10.87 -0.26
C ALA A 284 41.94 -9.78 0.66
N VAL A 285 40.62 -9.83 0.86
CA VAL A 285 39.92 -8.91 1.74
C VAL A 285 39.02 -9.67 2.72
N ASP A 286 38.95 -9.16 3.94
CA ASP A 286 37.88 -9.54 4.89
C ASP A 286 36.69 -8.62 4.74
N VAL A 287 35.48 -9.19 4.91
CA VAL A 287 34.23 -8.45 4.83
C VAL A 287 33.55 -8.52 6.19
N ASN A 288 33.44 -7.38 6.87
CA ASN A 288 32.71 -7.26 8.11
C ASN A 288 31.31 -6.69 7.81
N ILE A 289 30.24 -7.47 8.04
CA ILE A 289 28.85 -7.02 7.86
C ILE A 289 28.45 -6.23 9.10
N LEU A 290 28.24 -4.93 8.96
CA LEU A 290 27.87 -4.02 10.04
C LEU A 290 26.36 -3.89 10.22
N HIS A 291 25.63 -3.91 9.12
CA HIS A 291 24.18 -3.89 9.09
C HIS A 291 23.66 -4.53 7.80
N GLY A 292 22.43 -5.05 7.85
CA GLY A 292 21.81 -5.60 6.65
C GLY A 292 20.36 -5.95 6.85
N LYS A 293 19.61 -5.82 5.76
CA LYS A 293 18.20 -6.17 5.69
C LYS A 293 17.92 -6.83 4.34
N ILE A 294 17.26 -7.96 4.36
CA ILE A 294 16.75 -8.63 3.16
C ILE A 294 15.25 -8.77 3.33
N GLU A 295 14.49 -8.28 2.38
CA GLU A 295 13.04 -8.34 2.34
C GLU A 295 12.55 -8.92 1.01
N TYR A 296 11.32 -9.41 1.00
CA TYR A 296 10.63 -9.82 -0.22
C TYR A 296 9.48 -8.87 -0.51
N ILE A 297 9.51 -8.25 -1.69
CA ILE A 297 8.45 -7.37 -2.19
C ILE A 297 7.81 -8.07 -3.39
N ASN A 298 6.54 -8.50 -3.27
CA ASN A 298 5.87 -9.31 -4.29
C ASN A 298 6.71 -10.53 -4.73
N ASP A 299 7.20 -11.30 -3.75
CA ASP A 299 8.05 -12.49 -3.91
C ASP A 299 9.41 -12.23 -4.60
N ARG A 300 9.78 -10.97 -4.86
CA ARG A 300 11.07 -10.56 -5.42
C ARG A 300 12.00 -10.12 -4.28
N PRO A 301 13.17 -10.73 -4.11
CA PRO A 301 14.11 -10.36 -3.06
C PRO A 301 14.70 -8.97 -3.32
N PHE A 302 14.80 -8.19 -2.26
CA PHE A 302 15.48 -6.92 -2.19
C PHE A 302 16.32 -6.88 -0.92
N GLY A 303 17.60 -6.54 -1.05
CA GLY A 303 18.51 -6.50 0.10
C GLY A 303 19.40 -5.27 0.09
N ILE A 304 19.69 -4.78 1.29
CA ILE A 304 20.71 -3.76 1.52
C ILE A 304 21.65 -4.32 2.58
N LEU A 305 22.95 -4.31 2.27
CA LEU A 305 24.02 -4.59 3.24
C LEU A 305 24.91 -3.37 3.36
N ILE A 306 25.34 -3.08 4.59
CA ILE A 306 26.44 -2.17 4.85
C ILE A 306 27.58 -3.02 5.38
N VAL A 307 28.68 -3.04 4.62
CA VAL A 307 29.85 -3.82 4.91
C VAL A 307 31.08 -2.92 5.03
N GLN A 308 32.04 -3.35 5.82
CA GLN A 308 33.37 -2.76 5.88
C GLN A 308 34.33 -3.72 5.18
N LEU A 309 35.09 -3.21 4.19
CA LEU A 309 36.15 -3.97 3.53
C LEU A 309 37.44 -3.73 4.26
N ILE A 310 38.18 -4.80 4.54
CA ILE A 310 39.44 -4.79 5.29
C ILE A 310 40.48 -5.56 4.47
N GLY A 311 41.56 -4.90 4.05
CA GLY A 311 42.62 -5.47 3.22
C GLY A 311 43.54 -4.38 2.67
N GLU A 312 44.45 -4.77 1.78
CA GLU A 312 45.27 -3.83 1.05
C GLU A 312 44.45 -3.04 0.03
N GLN A 313 44.85 -1.78 -0.24
CA GLN A 313 44.09 -0.84 -1.06
C GLN A 313 43.75 -1.40 -2.46
N ASP A 314 44.72 -2.04 -3.12
CA ASP A 314 44.54 -2.63 -4.46
C ASP A 314 43.45 -3.74 -4.46
N GLU A 315 43.40 -4.56 -3.40
CA GLU A 315 42.45 -5.65 -3.28
C GLU A 315 41.04 -5.11 -2.95
N ILE A 316 40.95 -4.05 -2.16
CA ILE A 316 39.70 -3.33 -1.88
C ILE A 316 39.13 -2.73 -3.17
N GLU A 317 39.96 -2.08 -4.00
CA GLU A 317 39.50 -1.50 -5.28
C GLU A 317 39.02 -2.57 -6.27
N LYS A 318 39.73 -3.72 -6.35
CA LYS A 318 39.24 -4.86 -7.16
C LYS A 318 37.94 -5.40 -6.65
N SER A 319 37.75 -5.50 -5.33
CA SER A 319 36.52 -5.94 -4.69
C SER A 319 35.36 -4.99 -4.96
N LEU A 320 35.54 -3.67 -4.87
CA LEU A 320 34.55 -2.66 -5.21
C LEU A 320 34.13 -2.76 -6.68
N ASN A 321 35.12 -2.95 -7.58
CA ASN A 321 34.85 -3.16 -9.01
C ASN A 321 34.02 -4.42 -9.27
N TYR A 322 34.29 -5.51 -8.56
CA TYR A 322 33.49 -6.74 -8.64
C TYR A 322 32.08 -6.51 -8.12
N LEU A 323 31.94 -5.89 -6.94
CA LEU A 323 30.65 -5.58 -6.34
C LEU A 323 29.79 -4.70 -7.27
N SER A 324 30.36 -3.63 -7.83
CA SER A 324 29.63 -2.72 -8.73
C SER A 324 29.10 -3.39 -10.01
N LYS A 325 29.77 -4.44 -10.49
CA LYS A 325 29.33 -5.21 -11.68
C LYS A 325 28.28 -6.27 -11.37
N ASN A 326 28.30 -6.82 -10.16
CA ASN A 326 27.51 -7.98 -9.79
C ASN A 326 26.33 -7.64 -8.85
N THR A 327 26.19 -6.41 -8.40
CA THR A 327 25.05 -5.94 -7.59
C THR A 327 24.21 -4.93 -8.34
N TYR A 328 23.07 -4.57 -7.80
CA TYR A 328 22.24 -3.50 -8.38
C TYR A 328 22.90 -2.13 -8.22
N ARG A 329 23.42 -1.85 -7.01
CA ARG A 329 24.14 -0.62 -6.69
C ARG A 329 25.17 -0.90 -5.61
N THR A 330 26.36 -0.33 -5.77
CA THR A 330 27.42 -0.32 -4.77
C THR A 330 27.93 1.10 -4.62
N GLU A 331 27.99 1.60 -3.40
CA GLU A 331 28.50 2.94 -3.10
C GLU A 331 29.32 2.94 -1.81
N VAL A 332 30.41 3.69 -1.80
CA VAL A 332 31.20 3.95 -0.59
C VAL A 332 30.54 5.13 0.14
N ILE A 333 30.14 4.94 1.40
CA ILE A 333 29.30 5.90 2.16
C ILE A 333 30.09 6.75 3.17
N ASN A 334 31.36 6.47 3.38
CA ASN A 334 32.25 7.21 4.27
C ASN A 334 33.49 7.80 3.56
N GLU A 335 33.36 8.15 2.25
CA GLU A 335 34.42 8.91 1.57
C GLU A 335 34.48 10.35 2.10
N ARG A 336 35.69 10.88 2.26
CA ARG A 336 35.88 12.32 2.47
C ARG A 336 35.55 13.06 1.18
N ASN A 337 34.49 13.87 1.18
CA ASN A 337 34.24 14.86 0.15
C ASN A 337 35.35 15.89 0.08
#